data_582751818117eddd37b106223b381607
#
_entry.id   582751818117eddd37b106223b381607
#
_cell.length_a   1.000
_cell.length_b   1.000
_cell.length_c   1.000
_cell.angle_alpha   90.00
_cell.angle_beta   90.00
_cell.angle_gamma   90.00
#
_symmetry.space_group_name_H-M   'P 1'
#
loop_
_entity.id
_entity.type
_entity.pdbx_description
1 polymer ?
#
loop_
_entity_poly.entity_id
_entity_poly.type
_entity_poly.pdbx_seq_one_letter_code
_entity_poly.pdbx_strand_id
1 'polypeptide(L)'
;MAAGRAVGAREPDPAVRNPDYLAEKLLGDPATLDIDHPAVRALSLGYDEAMTDMEVVNHVRMMMIRTRFIDEALARAVRAGATQVVVLGAGLDSHAYRCQELLRPARVFEVDRPATQAMKRRRVDDSLGGPPANLTYVAVDFQRDDLREVLARHGWDPAQQTFFILEGVTMYLPEAAVRDTLQFVASHPPGSGIVFDFVYRPMIDILAKIDLASIPAPAKPYMQRFLDLIRDEPWVFGIPAGAEREYLGEFGLDLREALTVGDEESATRYLTKADGSQVGSEAMKAAMARVARAQAEQPAPAGSEPMTPERIREQRRLMAYRLAEAVVAPRN
;
A
#
# COMPACT_ATOMS: atom_id res chain seq x y z
N MET A 1 6.11 -4.20 -4.50
CA MET A 1 5.81 -2.87 -3.94
C MET A 1 6.95 -1.87 -4.19
N ALA A 2 8.16 -2.06 -3.66
CA ALA A 2 9.29 -1.13 -3.85
C ALA A 2 9.62 -0.83 -5.32
N ALA A 3 9.59 -1.82 -6.21
CA ALA A 3 9.80 -1.61 -7.65
C ALA A 3 8.80 -0.63 -8.28
N GLY A 4 7.53 -0.70 -7.91
CA GLY A 4 6.51 0.26 -8.39
C GLY A 4 6.76 1.68 -7.89
N ARG A 5 7.21 1.85 -6.63
CA ARG A 5 7.64 3.15 -6.10
C ARG A 5 8.86 3.68 -6.85
N ALA A 6 9.83 2.81 -7.11
CA ALA A 6 11.05 3.17 -7.84
C ALA A 6 10.78 3.62 -9.28
N VAL A 7 9.96 2.90 -10.04
CA VAL A 7 9.51 3.33 -11.38
C VAL A 7 8.74 4.64 -11.30
N GLY A 8 7.81 4.76 -10.34
CA GLY A 8 7.02 5.98 -10.13
C GLY A 8 7.86 7.20 -9.73
N ALA A 9 9.01 6.99 -9.06
CA ALA A 9 9.94 8.07 -8.71
C ALA A 9 10.71 8.63 -9.93
N ARG A 10 10.64 7.96 -11.08
CA ARG A 10 11.22 8.42 -12.35
C ARG A 10 10.25 9.28 -13.18
N GLU A 11 8.98 9.45 -12.74
CA GLU A 11 8.00 10.32 -13.42
C GLU A 11 8.58 11.75 -13.55
N PRO A 12 8.63 12.31 -14.77
CA PRO A 12 9.19 13.63 -15.01
C PRO A 12 8.45 14.75 -14.28
N ASP A 13 7.11 14.67 -14.22
CA ASP A 13 6.29 15.71 -13.59
C ASP A 13 6.36 15.62 -12.04
N PRO A 14 6.97 16.61 -11.35
CA PRO A 14 7.10 16.60 -9.91
C PRO A 14 5.74 16.65 -9.18
N ALA A 15 4.68 17.14 -9.82
CA ALA A 15 3.35 17.24 -9.24
C ALA A 15 2.77 15.87 -8.88
N VAL A 16 3.14 14.83 -9.66
CA VAL A 16 2.63 13.46 -9.49
C VAL A 16 3.71 12.42 -9.21
N ARG A 17 5.00 12.78 -9.35
CA ARG A 17 6.12 11.88 -9.08
C ARG A 17 5.99 11.20 -7.74
N ASN A 18 6.24 9.88 -7.68
CA ASN A 18 6.29 9.18 -6.40
C ASN A 18 7.38 9.79 -5.52
N PRO A 19 7.09 10.20 -4.26
CA PRO A 19 8.08 10.83 -3.39
C PRO A 19 9.14 9.87 -2.86
N ASP A 20 9.00 8.56 -3.06
CA ASP A 20 9.98 7.57 -2.61
C ASP A 20 11.15 7.40 -3.60
N TYR A 21 12.00 8.42 -3.65
CA TYR A 21 13.22 8.43 -4.46
C TYR A 21 14.30 7.46 -3.94
N LEU A 22 14.09 6.85 -2.77
CA LEU A 22 15.00 5.87 -2.18
C LEU A 22 14.59 4.42 -2.49
N ALA A 23 13.39 4.19 -3.02
CA ALA A 23 12.87 2.86 -3.27
C ALA A 23 13.82 1.99 -4.12
N GLU A 24 14.42 2.56 -5.16
CA GLU A 24 15.36 1.85 -6.04
C GLU A 24 16.65 1.47 -5.31
N LYS A 25 17.20 2.38 -4.51
CA LYS A 25 18.41 2.12 -3.70
C LYS A 25 18.18 1.02 -2.67
N LEU A 26 17.05 1.07 -1.97
CA LEU A 26 16.69 0.07 -0.97
C LEU A 26 16.30 -1.28 -1.59
N LEU A 27 15.79 -1.29 -2.82
CA LEU A 27 15.49 -2.52 -3.53
C LEU A 27 16.77 -3.30 -3.89
N GLY A 28 17.86 -2.61 -4.15
CA GLY A 28 19.13 -3.19 -4.60
C GLY A 28 19.10 -3.54 -6.10
N ASP A 29 20.05 -4.36 -6.54
CA ASP A 29 20.16 -4.74 -7.95
C ASP A 29 18.97 -5.62 -8.38
N PRO A 30 18.13 -5.14 -9.31
CA PRO A 30 16.98 -5.90 -9.82
C PRO A 30 17.35 -7.27 -10.40
N ALA A 31 18.55 -7.42 -10.95
CA ALA A 31 19.01 -8.68 -11.52
C ALA A 31 19.24 -9.78 -10.47
N THR A 32 19.39 -9.39 -9.20
CA THR A 32 19.57 -10.32 -8.07
C THR A 32 18.27 -10.71 -7.39
N LEU A 33 17.15 -10.12 -7.81
CA LEU A 33 15.85 -10.40 -7.21
C LEU A 33 15.23 -11.62 -7.90
N ASP A 34 14.97 -12.66 -7.12
CA ASP A 34 14.22 -13.84 -7.58
C ASP A 34 12.71 -13.56 -7.58
N ILE A 35 12.31 -12.50 -8.30
CA ILE A 35 10.92 -12.03 -8.38
C ILE A 35 10.58 -11.71 -9.83
N ASP A 36 9.80 -12.57 -10.47
CA ASP A 36 9.26 -12.30 -11.81
C ASP A 36 8.02 -11.39 -11.74
N HIS A 37 8.23 -10.09 -11.63
CA HIS A 37 7.14 -9.10 -11.62
C HIS A 37 7.40 -8.00 -12.67
N PRO A 38 6.36 -7.56 -13.44
CA PRO A 38 6.53 -6.54 -14.48
C PRO A 38 7.21 -5.25 -13.99
N ALA A 39 6.86 -4.76 -12.79
CA ALA A 39 7.50 -3.58 -12.23
C ALA A 39 8.99 -3.78 -11.90
N VAL A 40 9.45 -5.02 -11.62
CA VAL A 40 10.87 -5.32 -11.42
C VAL A 40 11.59 -5.29 -12.77
N ARG A 41 11.02 -5.94 -13.78
CA ARG A 41 11.56 -5.89 -15.15
C ARG A 41 11.61 -4.47 -15.71
N ALA A 42 10.63 -3.64 -15.37
CA ALA A 42 10.53 -2.24 -15.79
C ALA A 42 11.67 -1.35 -15.24
N LEU A 43 12.38 -1.78 -14.19
CA LEU A 43 13.53 -1.03 -13.66
C LEU A 43 14.72 -0.97 -14.62
N SER A 44 14.82 -1.91 -15.56
CA SER A 44 15.84 -1.89 -16.63
C SER A 44 15.47 -1.02 -17.83
N LEU A 45 14.24 -0.48 -17.87
CA LEU A 45 13.71 0.33 -18.96
C LEU A 45 13.73 1.83 -18.61
N GLY A 46 13.65 2.69 -19.63
CA GLY A 46 13.30 4.10 -19.45
C GLY A 46 11.85 4.24 -18.92
N TYR A 47 11.56 5.37 -18.26
CA TYR A 47 10.21 5.60 -17.69
C TYR A 47 9.09 5.48 -18.72
N ASP A 48 9.23 6.15 -19.86
CA ASP A 48 8.20 6.16 -20.91
C ASP A 48 7.97 4.75 -21.49
N GLU A 49 9.03 3.99 -21.70
CA GLU A 49 8.94 2.61 -22.16
C GLU A 49 8.26 1.71 -21.10
N ALA A 50 8.65 1.82 -19.84
CA ALA A 50 8.04 1.09 -18.73
C ALA A 50 6.52 1.36 -18.63
N MET A 51 6.10 2.59 -18.85
CA MET A 51 4.71 3.04 -18.76
C MET A 51 3.85 2.69 -19.99
N THR A 52 4.35 1.90 -20.94
CA THR A 52 3.55 1.28 -22.01
C THR A 52 2.86 -0.02 -21.57
N ASP A 53 3.40 -0.70 -20.56
CA ASP A 53 2.83 -1.93 -20.00
C ASP A 53 1.74 -1.61 -18.96
N MET A 54 0.52 -2.09 -19.19
CA MET A 54 -0.62 -1.82 -18.30
C MET A 54 -0.46 -2.40 -16.90
N GLU A 55 0.28 -3.48 -16.73
CA GLU A 55 0.52 -4.04 -15.40
C GLU A 55 1.47 -3.11 -14.62
N VAL A 56 2.49 -2.59 -15.30
CA VAL A 56 3.40 -1.58 -14.73
C VAL A 56 2.63 -0.31 -14.40
N VAL A 57 1.84 0.21 -15.36
CA VAL A 57 1.02 1.42 -15.17
C VAL A 57 0.11 1.29 -13.95
N ASN A 58 -0.66 0.20 -13.85
CA ASN A 58 -1.57 0.00 -12.72
C ASN A 58 -0.82 -0.06 -11.38
N HIS A 59 0.29 -0.80 -11.34
CA HIS A 59 1.10 -0.94 -10.14
C HIS A 59 1.76 0.38 -9.73
N VAL A 60 2.32 1.13 -10.68
CA VAL A 60 2.94 2.45 -10.44
C VAL A 60 1.90 3.45 -9.94
N ARG A 61 0.73 3.54 -10.59
CA ARG A 61 -0.37 4.41 -10.16
C ARG A 61 -0.83 4.10 -8.73
N MET A 62 -1.01 2.81 -8.41
CA MET A 62 -1.35 2.36 -7.07
C MET A 62 -0.30 2.81 -6.05
N MET A 63 1.00 2.66 -6.37
CA MET A 63 2.08 3.07 -5.49
C MET A 63 2.17 4.58 -5.32
N MET A 64 1.94 5.37 -6.39
CA MET A 64 1.92 6.83 -6.30
C MET A 64 0.82 7.33 -5.35
N ILE A 65 -0.41 6.80 -5.50
CA ILE A 65 -1.53 7.14 -4.62
C ILE A 65 -1.22 6.75 -3.17
N ARG A 66 -0.80 5.51 -2.95
CA ARG A 66 -0.55 4.98 -1.61
C ARG A 66 0.55 5.75 -0.88
N THR A 67 1.69 5.96 -1.52
CA THR A 67 2.82 6.65 -0.88
C THR A 67 2.43 8.08 -0.49
N ARG A 68 1.74 8.82 -1.36
CA ARG A 68 1.33 10.20 -1.07
C ARG A 68 0.27 10.27 0.02
N PHE A 69 -0.70 9.38 0.03
CA PHE A 69 -1.71 9.32 1.09
C PHE A 69 -1.07 9.07 2.46
N ILE A 70 -0.13 8.10 2.53
CA ILE A 70 0.58 7.79 3.78
C ILE A 70 1.45 8.97 4.21
N ASP A 71 2.16 9.61 3.28
CA ASP A 71 2.97 10.82 3.58
C ASP A 71 2.12 11.96 4.14
N GLU A 72 0.95 12.20 3.57
CA GLU A 72 0.03 13.23 4.05
C GLU A 72 -0.50 12.90 5.45
N ALA A 73 -0.87 11.63 5.70
CA ALA A 73 -1.33 11.17 7.02
C ALA A 73 -0.21 11.31 8.07
N LEU A 74 1.01 10.87 7.74
CA LEU A 74 2.19 11.02 8.59
C LEU A 74 2.46 12.50 8.91
N ALA A 75 2.40 13.35 7.89
CA ALA A 75 2.64 14.78 8.07
C ALA A 75 1.56 15.44 8.95
N ARG A 76 0.29 15.03 8.82
CA ARG A 76 -0.80 15.49 9.69
C ARG A 76 -0.54 15.09 11.14
N ALA A 77 -0.19 13.82 11.37
CA ALA A 77 0.05 13.28 12.71
C ALA A 77 1.22 13.97 13.43
N VAL A 78 2.36 14.14 12.75
CA VAL A 78 3.54 14.79 13.34
C VAL A 78 3.25 16.26 13.64
N ARG A 79 2.58 17.00 12.73
CA ARG A 79 2.18 18.40 12.97
C ARG A 79 1.13 18.52 14.10
N ALA A 80 0.34 17.48 14.34
CA ALA A 80 -0.63 17.42 15.44
C ALA A 80 0.01 17.00 16.78
N GLY A 81 1.31 16.72 16.82
CA GLY A 81 2.03 16.46 18.06
C GLY A 81 2.47 15.01 18.28
N ALA A 82 2.37 14.13 17.29
CA ALA A 82 2.94 12.78 17.39
C ALA A 82 4.46 12.86 17.53
N THR A 83 4.97 12.35 18.65
CA THR A 83 6.41 12.34 18.99
C THR A 83 7.06 10.99 18.73
N GLN A 84 6.28 9.99 18.40
CA GLN A 84 6.73 8.66 18.02
C GLN A 84 6.04 8.20 16.75
N VAL A 85 6.78 7.54 15.88
CA VAL A 85 6.27 6.88 14.67
C VAL A 85 6.71 5.43 14.70
N VAL A 86 5.77 4.51 14.54
CA VAL A 86 6.04 3.07 14.50
C VAL A 86 5.62 2.53 13.14
N VAL A 87 6.58 2.00 12.38
CA VAL A 87 6.34 1.34 11.09
C VAL A 87 6.28 -0.16 11.33
N LEU A 88 5.09 -0.72 11.22
CA LEU A 88 4.83 -2.15 11.45
C LEU A 88 4.99 -2.93 10.15
N GLY A 89 5.86 -3.94 10.13
CA GLY A 89 6.23 -4.65 8.92
C GLY A 89 7.00 -3.75 7.95
N ALA A 90 8.06 -3.11 8.46
CA ALA A 90 8.75 -2.02 7.75
C ALA A 90 9.36 -2.42 6.40
N GLY A 91 9.69 -3.70 6.16
CA GLY A 91 10.20 -4.17 4.87
C GLY A 91 11.22 -3.22 4.24
N LEU A 92 10.90 -2.72 3.05
CA LEU A 92 11.66 -1.68 2.36
C LEU A 92 10.97 -0.30 2.44
N ASP A 93 10.30 -0.01 3.56
CA ASP A 93 9.80 1.33 3.85
C ASP A 93 10.94 2.35 3.89
N SER A 94 10.69 3.56 3.43
CA SER A 94 11.71 4.62 3.33
C SER A 94 11.39 5.88 4.13
N HIS A 95 10.26 5.93 4.84
CA HIS A 95 9.82 7.14 5.56
C HIS A 95 10.87 7.65 6.54
N ALA A 96 11.49 6.75 7.33
CA ALA A 96 12.54 7.10 8.29
C ALA A 96 13.74 7.81 7.64
N TYR A 97 14.00 7.56 6.37
CA TYR A 97 15.17 8.06 5.65
C TYR A 97 14.86 9.30 4.79
N ARG A 98 13.73 9.29 4.07
CA ARG A 98 13.39 10.37 3.13
C ARG A 98 12.60 11.52 3.77
N CYS A 99 11.93 11.27 4.90
CA CYS A 99 11.12 12.27 5.61
C CYS A 99 11.84 12.88 6.82
N GLN A 100 13.19 12.96 6.81
CA GLN A 100 14.00 13.36 7.96
C GLN A 100 13.64 14.75 8.52
N GLU A 101 13.35 15.73 7.67
CA GLU A 101 12.96 17.06 8.13
C GLU A 101 11.66 17.04 8.92
N LEU A 102 10.66 16.30 8.41
CA LEU A 102 9.38 16.11 9.08
C LEU A 102 9.54 15.35 10.39
N LEU A 103 10.35 14.28 10.37
CA LEU A 103 10.52 13.35 11.49
C LEU A 103 11.58 13.80 12.51
N ARG A 104 12.22 14.96 12.32
CA ARG A 104 13.22 15.48 13.26
C ARG A 104 12.74 15.54 14.72
N PRO A 105 11.48 15.94 15.02
CA PRO A 105 10.99 15.99 16.40
C PRO A 105 10.52 14.63 16.93
N ALA A 106 10.43 13.59 16.09
CA ALA A 106 9.88 12.30 16.45
C ALA A 106 10.96 11.21 16.51
N ARG A 107 10.74 10.23 17.38
CA ARG A 107 11.47 8.95 17.37
C ARG A 107 10.76 7.99 16.41
N VAL A 108 11.53 7.30 15.60
CA VAL A 108 11.00 6.33 14.62
C VAL A 108 11.42 4.92 15.03
N PHE A 109 10.47 3.99 15.01
CA PHE A 109 10.69 2.59 15.29
C PHE A 109 10.28 1.77 14.05
N GLU A 110 11.22 1.12 13.41
CA GLU A 110 10.94 0.18 12.34
C GLU A 110 10.87 -1.24 12.91
N VAL A 111 9.67 -1.80 12.86
CA VAL A 111 9.38 -3.14 13.37
C VAL A 111 9.28 -4.11 12.23
N ASP A 112 10.07 -5.18 12.27
CA ASP A 112 9.99 -6.27 11.28
C ASP A 112 10.60 -7.56 11.83
N ARG A 113 10.41 -8.65 11.08
CA ARG A 113 11.08 -9.93 11.37
C ARG A 113 12.59 -9.78 11.30
N PRO A 114 13.36 -10.49 12.15
CA PRO A 114 14.81 -10.36 12.20
C PRO A 114 15.51 -10.49 10.84
N ALA A 115 15.08 -11.44 10.00
CA ALA A 115 15.68 -11.68 8.69
C ALA A 115 15.45 -10.51 7.71
N THR A 116 14.21 -10.00 7.63
CA THR A 116 13.85 -8.85 6.78
C THR A 116 14.59 -7.60 7.23
N GLN A 117 14.60 -7.35 8.54
CA GLN A 117 15.32 -6.21 9.11
C GLN A 117 16.84 -6.28 8.84
N ALA A 118 17.45 -7.44 9.00
CA ALA A 118 18.89 -7.62 8.72
C ALA A 118 19.22 -7.36 7.24
N MET A 119 18.34 -7.80 6.33
CA MET A 119 18.48 -7.51 4.90
C MET A 119 18.37 -6.01 4.63
N LYS A 120 17.37 -5.34 5.17
CA LYS A 120 17.18 -3.88 5.02
C LYS A 120 18.37 -3.10 5.56
N ARG A 121 18.85 -3.42 6.76
CA ARG A 121 19.98 -2.73 7.39
C ARG A 121 21.22 -2.79 6.50
N ARG A 122 21.58 -3.95 5.96
CA ARG A 122 22.70 -4.06 5.01
C ARG A 122 22.52 -3.11 3.82
N ARG A 123 21.33 -3.08 3.21
CA ARG A 123 21.04 -2.18 2.08
C ARG A 123 21.12 -0.70 2.44
N VAL A 124 20.69 -0.34 3.65
CA VAL A 124 20.80 1.02 4.19
C VAL A 124 22.27 1.41 4.40
N ASP A 125 23.06 0.52 5.00
CA ASP A 125 24.48 0.75 5.22
C ASP A 125 25.22 0.93 3.88
N ASP A 126 24.94 0.05 2.90
CA ASP A 126 25.60 0.06 1.59
C ASP A 126 25.18 1.26 0.71
N SER A 127 23.91 1.67 0.76
CA SER A 127 23.36 2.64 -0.20
C SER A 127 23.11 4.03 0.38
N LEU A 128 22.95 4.15 1.70
CA LEU A 128 22.58 5.41 2.37
C LEU A 128 23.62 5.87 3.41
N GLY A 129 24.63 5.04 3.72
CA GLY A 129 25.65 5.36 4.72
C GLY A 129 25.19 5.16 6.17
N GLY A 130 24.13 4.45 6.39
CA GLY A 130 23.60 4.11 7.71
C GLY A 130 22.26 4.76 8.05
N PRO A 131 21.64 4.36 9.17
CA PRO A 131 20.36 4.87 9.61
C PRO A 131 20.46 6.27 10.21
N PRO A 132 19.39 7.07 10.13
CA PRO A 132 19.32 8.34 10.84
C PRO A 132 19.29 8.16 12.36
N ALA A 133 19.76 9.18 13.10
CA ALA A 133 19.96 9.09 14.55
C ALA A 133 18.66 8.89 15.37
N ASN A 134 17.51 9.28 14.82
CA ASN A 134 16.20 9.13 15.45
C ASN A 134 15.50 7.80 15.12
N LEU A 135 16.14 6.92 14.34
CA LEU A 135 15.60 5.60 13.98
C LEU A 135 16.10 4.51 14.93
N THR A 136 15.19 3.70 15.40
CA THR A 136 15.46 2.47 16.16
C THR A 136 14.88 1.27 15.39
N TYR A 137 15.73 0.30 15.08
CA TYR A 137 15.29 -0.96 14.53
C TYR A 137 14.82 -1.90 15.64
N VAL A 138 13.63 -2.46 15.48
CA VAL A 138 13.00 -3.35 16.46
C VAL A 138 12.68 -4.69 15.79
N ALA A 139 13.52 -5.68 16.04
CA ALA A 139 13.29 -7.03 15.52
C ALA A 139 12.23 -7.75 16.36
N VAL A 140 11.15 -8.24 15.71
CA VAL A 140 10.03 -8.90 16.37
C VAL A 140 9.68 -10.19 15.62
N ASP A 141 9.60 -11.29 16.35
CA ASP A 141 8.92 -12.49 15.90
C ASP A 141 7.46 -12.42 16.34
N PHE A 142 6.58 -11.98 15.43
CA PHE A 142 5.15 -11.79 15.73
C PHE A 142 4.40 -13.07 16.17
N GLN A 143 5.02 -14.25 16.09
CA GLN A 143 4.45 -15.49 16.60
C GLN A 143 4.84 -15.79 18.07
N ARG A 144 5.87 -15.12 18.59
CA ARG A 144 6.49 -15.44 19.88
C ARG A 144 6.62 -14.26 20.82
N ASP A 145 6.80 -13.07 20.25
CA ASP A 145 7.12 -11.86 21.00
C ASP A 145 5.86 -11.02 21.27
N ASP A 146 5.79 -10.43 22.44
CA ASP A 146 4.85 -9.35 22.73
C ASP A 146 5.41 -8.05 22.16
N LEU A 147 4.72 -7.49 21.16
CA LEU A 147 5.12 -6.27 20.48
C LEU A 147 5.32 -5.09 21.44
N ARG A 148 4.43 -4.95 22.44
CA ARG A 148 4.48 -3.87 23.43
C ARG A 148 5.74 -3.97 24.28
N GLU A 149 6.04 -5.15 24.78
CA GLU A 149 7.23 -5.37 25.60
C GLU A 149 8.52 -5.14 24.81
N VAL A 150 8.56 -5.61 23.54
CA VAL A 150 9.74 -5.43 22.71
C VAL A 150 9.94 -3.95 22.38
N LEU A 151 8.90 -3.22 21.97
CA LEU A 151 8.97 -1.78 21.73
C LEU A 151 9.44 -1.01 22.97
N ALA A 152 8.88 -1.33 24.16
CA ALA A 152 9.26 -0.67 25.42
C ALA A 152 10.74 -0.86 25.76
N ARG A 153 11.28 -2.07 25.55
CA ARG A 153 12.72 -2.37 25.73
C ARG A 153 13.62 -1.55 24.80
N HIS A 154 13.09 -1.10 23.65
CA HIS A 154 13.77 -0.22 22.70
C HIS A 154 13.49 1.26 22.93
N GLY A 155 12.84 1.60 24.04
CA GLY A 155 12.60 2.98 24.49
C GLY A 155 11.37 3.64 23.88
N TRP A 156 10.45 2.89 23.26
CA TRP A 156 9.12 3.39 22.98
C TRP A 156 8.35 3.62 24.28
N ASP A 157 7.63 4.73 24.36
CA ASP A 157 6.87 5.14 25.54
C ASP A 157 5.36 5.12 25.23
N PRO A 158 4.56 4.25 25.88
CA PRO A 158 3.13 4.17 25.64
C PRO A 158 2.34 5.43 26.06
N ALA A 159 2.94 6.32 26.85
CA ALA A 159 2.31 7.58 27.26
C ALA A 159 2.44 8.70 26.22
N GLN A 160 3.26 8.52 25.18
CA GLN A 160 3.48 9.49 24.12
C GLN A 160 2.51 9.29 22.97
N GLN A 161 2.11 10.38 22.31
CA GLN A 161 1.36 10.31 21.06
C GLN A 161 2.19 9.58 20.00
N THR A 162 1.63 8.48 19.48
CA THR A 162 2.29 7.60 18.53
C THR A 162 1.48 7.50 17.24
N PHE A 163 2.12 7.65 16.11
CA PHE A 163 1.53 7.39 14.81
C PHE A 163 2.06 6.08 14.23
N PHE A 164 1.14 5.21 13.81
CA PHE A 164 1.45 3.91 13.26
C PHE A 164 1.30 3.90 11.74
N ILE A 165 2.23 3.27 11.05
CA ILE A 165 2.15 2.97 9.62
C ILE A 165 2.10 1.45 9.49
N LEU A 166 1.06 0.92 8.81
CA LEU A 166 0.89 -0.50 8.54
C LEU A 166 0.60 -0.68 7.05
N GLU A 167 1.66 -0.67 6.25
CA GLU A 167 1.61 -0.63 4.79
C GLU A 167 1.88 -2.02 4.17
N GLY A 168 0.92 -2.52 3.37
CA GLY A 168 1.06 -3.77 2.62
C GLY A 168 1.07 -5.02 3.50
N VAL A 169 0.36 -5.01 4.64
CA VAL A 169 0.43 -6.06 5.66
C VAL A 169 -0.94 -6.63 6.02
N THR A 170 -1.96 -5.80 6.17
CA THR A 170 -3.24 -6.23 6.78
C THR A 170 -3.88 -7.42 6.07
N MET A 171 -3.89 -7.46 4.73
CA MET A 171 -4.53 -8.50 3.95
C MET A 171 -3.93 -9.89 4.16
N TYR A 172 -2.68 -9.97 4.60
CA TYR A 172 -1.97 -11.22 4.86
C TYR A 172 -2.14 -11.75 6.29
N LEU A 173 -2.68 -10.94 7.20
CA LEU A 173 -2.83 -11.29 8.60
C LEU A 173 -4.17 -11.96 8.87
N PRO A 174 -4.24 -12.93 9.78
CA PRO A 174 -5.51 -13.39 10.34
C PRO A 174 -6.28 -12.22 10.97
N GLU A 175 -7.60 -12.26 10.93
CA GLU A 175 -8.46 -11.20 11.49
C GLU A 175 -8.12 -10.90 12.96
N ALA A 176 -7.84 -11.92 13.77
CA ALA A 176 -7.44 -11.74 15.17
C ALA A 176 -6.19 -10.84 15.28
N ALA A 177 -5.17 -11.06 14.46
CA ALA A 177 -3.93 -10.26 14.50
C ALA A 177 -4.17 -8.81 14.06
N VAL A 178 -5.06 -8.56 13.09
CA VAL A 178 -5.45 -7.19 12.72
C VAL A 178 -6.19 -6.53 13.87
N ARG A 179 -7.15 -7.23 14.50
CA ARG A 179 -7.89 -6.73 15.67
C ARG A 179 -6.95 -6.40 16.83
N ASP A 180 -6.00 -7.28 17.15
CA ASP A 180 -4.99 -7.06 18.21
C ASP A 180 -4.14 -5.82 17.90
N THR A 181 -3.75 -5.63 16.64
CA THR A 181 -3.00 -4.44 16.20
C THR A 181 -3.83 -3.16 16.38
N LEU A 182 -5.10 -3.17 15.95
CA LEU A 182 -6.00 -2.00 16.12
C LEU A 182 -6.28 -1.70 17.59
N GLN A 183 -6.48 -2.74 18.42
CA GLN A 183 -6.61 -2.61 19.87
C GLN A 183 -5.35 -2.03 20.51
N PHE A 184 -4.16 -2.46 20.05
CA PHE A 184 -2.89 -1.90 20.47
C PHE A 184 -2.80 -0.41 20.14
N VAL A 185 -3.11 -0.01 18.91
CA VAL A 185 -3.16 1.41 18.51
C VAL A 185 -4.13 2.20 19.39
N ALA A 186 -5.34 1.69 19.59
CA ALA A 186 -6.39 2.34 20.39
C ALA A 186 -6.05 2.50 21.87
N SER A 187 -5.07 1.73 22.39
CA SER A 187 -4.61 1.83 23.78
C SER A 187 -3.75 3.07 24.06
N HIS A 188 -3.36 3.82 23.02
CA HIS A 188 -2.50 4.99 23.12
C HIS A 188 -3.27 6.27 23.51
N PRO A 189 -2.55 7.35 23.87
CA PRO A 189 -3.18 8.65 24.16
C PRO A 189 -4.01 9.17 22.99
N PRO A 190 -5.08 9.95 23.26
CA PRO A 190 -5.84 10.65 22.25
C PRO A 190 -4.93 11.46 21.30
N GLY A 191 -5.25 11.45 20.01
CA GLY A 191 -4.41 12.05 18.97
C GLY A 191 -3.35 11.12 18.39
N SER A 192 -3.10 9.96 19.02
CA SER A 192 -2.40 8.85 18.35
C SER A 192 -3.25 8.32 17.20
N GLY A 193 -2.64 7.66 16.23
CA GLY A 193 -3.41 7.16 15.09
C GLY A 193 -2.64 6.16 14.25
N ILE A 194 -3.32 5.66 13.22
CA ILE A 194 -2.78 4.69 12.26
C ILE A 194 -3.16 5.06 10.84
N VAL A 195 -2.25 4.85 9.91
CA VAL A 195 -2.53 4.75 8.48
C VAL A 195 -2.25 3.32 8.03
N PHE A 196 -3.19 2.75 7.30
CA PHE A 196 -3.04 1.38 6.81
C PHE A 196 -3.78 1.17 5.50
N ASP A 197 -3.44 0.10 4.81
CA ASP A 197 -4.14 -0.36 3.63
C ASP A 197 -4.89 -1.66 3.89
N PHE A 198 -5.98 -1.87 3.15
CA PHE A 198 -6.81 -3.05 3.27
C PHE A 198 -7.58 -3.32 1.98
N VAL A 199 -8.25 -4.44 1.92
CA VAL A 199 -9.22 -4.78 0.87
C VAL A 199 -10.58 -5.04 1.50
N TYR A 200 -11.64 -5.00 0.70
CA TYR A 200 -12.93 -5.46 1.18
C TYR A 200 -13.05 -6.98 1.18
N ARG A 201 -13.77 -7.52 2.17
CA ARG A 201 -14.04 -8.96 2.28
C ARG A 201 -14.56 -9.58 0.98
N PRO A 202 -15.52 -8.96 0.24
CA PRO A 202 -15.97 -9.48 -1.04
C PRO A 202 -14.86 -9.71 -2.08
N MET A 203 -13.77 -8.92 -2.05
CA MET A 203 -12.62 -9.16 -2.92
C MET A 203 -11.97 -10.51 -2.65
N ILE A 204 -11.76 -10.84 -1.38
CA ILE A 204 -11.18 -12.13 -0.96
C ILE A 204 -12.09 -13.28 -1.39
N ASP A 205 -13.40 -13.14 -1.14
CA ASP A 205 -14.39 -14.18 -1.49
C ASP A 205 -14.49 -14.40 -3.00
N ILE A 206 -14.32 -13.35 -3.80
CA ILE A 206 -14.28 -13.43 -5.27
C ILE A 206 -12.99 -14.13 -5.71
N LEU A 207 -11.83 -13.71 -5.17
CA LEU A 207 -10.53 -14.30 -5.54
C LEU A 207 -10.45 -15.79 -5.21
N ALA A 208 -11.04 -16.20 -4.09
CA ALA A 208 -11.09 -17.62 -3.69
C ALA A 208 -11.93 -18.51 -4.63
N LYS A 209 -12.86 -17.90 -5.40
CA LYS A 209 -13.80 -18.62 -6.28
C LYS A 209 -13.58 -18.32 -7.76
N ILE A 210 -12.54 -17.55 -8.10
CA ILE A 210 -12.35 -17.08 -9.47
C ILE A 210 -12.05 -18.24 -10.41
N ASP A 211 -12.84 -18.35 -11.49
CA ASP A 211 -12.58 -19.27 -12.59
C ASP A 211 -11.86 -18.50 -13.71
N LEU A 212 -10.62 -18.86 -13.95
CA LEU A 212 -9.82 -18.26 -15.04
C LEU A 212 -10.44 -18.50 -16.42
N ALA A 213 -11.28 -19.54 -16.60
CA ALA A 213 -11.96 -19.75 -17.86
C ALA A 213 -12.96 -18.62 -18.16
N SER A 214 -13.56 -18.03 -17.13
CA SER A 214 -14.51 -16.93 -17.24
C SER A 214 -13.86 -15.57 -17.51
N ILE A 215 -12.53 -15.45 -17.32
CA ILE A 215 -11.82 -14.18 -17.52
C ILE A 215 -11.59 -13.94 -19.02
N PRO A 216 -11.86 -12.73 -19.55
CA PRO A 216 -11.57 -12.39 -20.94
C PRO A 216 -10.10 -12.64 -21.30
N ALA A 217 -9.86 -13.20 -22.48
CA ALA A 217 -8.53 -13.61 -22.92
C ALA A 217 -7.42 -12.56 -22.72
N PRO A 218 -7.62 -11.25 -22.98
CA PRO A 218 -6.60 -10.24 -22.74
C PRO A 218 -6.23 -10.03 -21.26
N ALA A 219 -7.15 -10.36 -20.32
CA ALA A 219 -6.94 -10.16 -18.89
C ALA A 219 -6.44 -11.44 -18.17
N LYS A 220 -6.54 -12.60 -18.82
CA LYS A 220 -6.13 -13.89 -18.21
C LYS A 220 -4.68 -13.92 -17.73
N PRO A 221 -3.68 -13.50 -18.53
CA PRO A 221 -2.29 -13.54 -18.07
C PRO A 221 -2.04 -12.66 -16.83
N TYR A 222 -2.68 -11.50 -16.76
CA TYR A 222 -2.63 -10.63 -15.60
C TYR A 222 -3.23 -11.31 -14.36
N MET A 223 -4.45 -11.83 -14.49
CA MET A 223 -5.13 -12.50 -13.38
C MET A 223 -4.36 -13.75 -12.91
N GLN A 224 -3.82 -14.53 -13.84
CA GLN A 224 -3.00 -15.69 -13.50
C GLN A 224 -1.78 -15.27 -12.67
N ARG A 225 -1.01 -14.28 -13.11
CA ARG A 225 0.16 -13.79 -12.36
C ARG A 225 -0.22 -13.25 -10.98
N PHE A 226 -1.34 -12.54 -10.89
CA PHE A 226 -1.85 -12.04 -9.61
C PHE A 226 -2.19 -13.19 -8.65
N LEU A 227 -2.89 -14.22 -9.14
CA LEU A 227 -3.22 -15.41 -8.35
C LEU A 227 -1.96 -16.19 -7.95
N ASP A 228 -0.98 -16.29 -8.84
CA ASP A 228 0.30 -16.91 -8.54
C ASP A 228 1.06 -16.15 -7.45
N LEU A 229 1.04 -14.81 -7.49
CA LEU A 229 1.66 -13.95 -6.49
C LEU A 229 1.05 -14.13 -5.09
N ILE A 230 -0.28 -14.28 -4.99
CA ILE A 230 -0.98 -14.45 -3.70
C ILE A 230 -1.12 -15.92 -3.27
N ARG A 231 -0.61 -16.88 -4.04
CA ARG A 231 -0.72 -18.31 -3.71
C ARG A 231 0.08 -18.68 -2.47
N ASP A 232 1.31 -18.16 -2.38
CA ASP A 232 2.23 -18.49 -1.29
C ASP A 232 1.96 -17.61 -0.05
N GLU A 233 1.42 -16.42 -0.25
CA GLU A 233 0.98 -15.49 0.79
C GLU A 233 -0.47 -15.05 0.52
N PRO A 234 -1.46 -15.90 0.84
CA PRO A 234 -2.85 -15.63 0.52
C PRO A 234 -3.42 -14.46 1.31
N TRP A 235 -4.25 -13.68 0.64
CA TRP A 235 -5.03 -12.66 1.30
C TRP A 235 -6.17 -13.32 2.09
N VAL A 236 -6.19 -13.09 3.41
CA VAL A 236 -7.14 -13.74 4.34
C VAL A 236 -7.99 -12.73 5.10
N PHE A 237 -7.56 -11.47 5.18
CA PHE A 237 -8.28 -10.41 5.87
C PHE A 237 -8.85 -9.37 4.91
N GLY A 238 -10.08 -8.94 5.18
CA GLY A 238 -10.73 -7.80 4.52
C GLY A 238 -11.85 -7.26 5.38
N ILE A 239 -12.04 -5.94 5.36
CA ILE A 239 -13.12 -5.26 6.07
C ILE A 239 -14.44 -5.45 5.27
N PRO A 240 -15.60 -5.63 5.92
CA PRO A 240 -16.88 -5.63 5.21
C PRO A 240 -17.07 -4.34 4.39
N ALA A 241 -17.62 -4.46 3.20
CA ALA A 241 -17.69 -3.33 2.26
C ALA A 241 -18.52 -2.17 2.83
N GLY A 242 -17.89 -0.99 2.95
CA GLY A 242 -18.50 0.23 3.46
C GLY A 242 -18.64 0.29 4.99
N ALA A 243 -18.13 -0.69 5.73
CA ALA A 243 -18.17 -0.76 7.18
C ALA A 243 -16.89 -0.28 7.88
N GLU A 244 -15.96 0.37 7.17
CA GLU A 244 -14.67 0.77 7.74
C GLU A 244 -14.81 1.69 8.96
N ARG A 245 -15.78 2.59 8.96
CA ARG A 245 -16.05 3.47 10.12
C ARG A 245 -16.58 2.69 11.33
N GLU A 246 -17.53 1.79 11.10
CA GLU A 246 -18.09 0.94 12.14
C GLU A 246 -17.03 0.00 12.72
N TYR A 247 -16.29 -0.67 11.83
CA TYR A 247 -15.23 -1.60 12.19
C TYR A 247 -14.14 -0.94 13.06
N LEU A 248 -13.68 0.25 12.67
CA LEU A 248 -12.69 1.01 13.47
C LEU A 248 -13.29 1.53 14.78
N GLY A 249 -14.55 1.93 14.76
CA GLY A 249 -15.29 2.38 15.94
C GLY A 249 -15.40 1.32 17.06
N GLU A 250 -15.39 0.02 16.72
CA GLU A 250 -15.36 -1.07 17.71
C GLU A 250 -14.12 -0.98 18.64
N PHE A 251 -13.05 -0.37 18.18
CA PHE A 251 -11.80 -0.19 18.95
C PHE A 251 -11.69 1.21 19.58
N GLY A 252 -12.63 2.12 19.33
CA GLY A 252 -12.49 3.53 19.74
C GLY A 252 -11.55 4.33 18.83
N LEU A 253 -11.43 3.92 17.58
CA LEU A 253 -10.69 4.62 16.53
C LEU A 253 -11.68 5.36 15.62
N ASP A 254 -11.52 6.68 15.52
CA ASP A 254 -12.30 7.50 14.60
C ASP A 254 -11.68 7.46 13.20
N LEU A 255 -12.44 7.00 12.21
CA LEU A 255 -12.04 7.06 10.81
C LEU A 255 -11.96 8.52 10.36
N ARG A 256 -10.76 9.01 10.12
CA ARG A 256 -10.49 10.35 9.63
C ARG A 256 -10.68 10.47 8.13
N GLU A 257 -10.09 9.54 7.39
CA GLU A 257 -10.12 9.52 5.94
C GLU A 257 -10.07 8.07 5.44
N ALA A 258 -10.85 7.76 4.40
CA ALA A 258 -10.73 6.52 3.65
C ALA A 258 -10.74 6.82 2.16
N LEU A 259 -9.83 6.19 1.42
CA LEU A 259 -9.64 6.42 -0.01
C LEU A 259 -9.69 5.09 -0.78
N THR A 260 -10.37 5.09 -1.92
CA THR A 260 -10.33 3.99 -2.88
C THR A 260 -9.18 4.22 -3.86
N VAL A 261 -8.25 3.29 -3.93
CA VAL A 261 -7.11 3.43 -4.85
C VAL A 261 -7.56 3.18 -6.30
N GLY A 262 -7.29 4.15 -7.16
CA GLY A 262 -7.57 4.07 -8.61
C GLY A 262 -8.98 4.47 -9.02
N ASP A 263 -9.81 4.99 -8.12
CA ASP A 263 -11.05 5.67 -8.47
C ASP A 263 -10.80 7.10 -8.98
N GLU A 264 -11.86 7.80 -9.37
CA GLU A 264 -11.77 9.16 -9.93
C GLU A 264 -11.22 10.17 -8.90
N GLU A 265 -11.61 10.05 -7.64
CA GLU A 265 -11.16 10.92 -6.55
C GLU A 265 -9.65 10.80 -6.34
N SER A 266 -9.17 9.59 -6.11
CA SER A 266 -7.74 9.32 -5.87
C SER A 266 -6.89 9.63 -7.09
N ALA A 267 -7.40 9.34 -8.29
CA ALA A 267 -6.70 9.65 -9.54
C ALA A 267 -6.61 11.16 -9.76
N THR A 268 -7.67 11.91 -9.52
CA THR A 268 -7.67 13.38 -9.63
C THR A 268 -6.70 13.99 -8.63
N ARG A 269 -6.72 13.54 -7.39
CA ARG A 269 -5.88 14.09 -6.31
C ARG A 269 -4.38 13.82 -6.49
N TYR A 270 -4.02 12.62 -6.96
CA TYR A 270 -2.63 12.15 -6.89
C TYR A 270 -1.95 11.87 -8.22
N LEU A 271 -2.72 11.78 -9.32
CA LEU A 271 -2.21 11.35 -10.63
C LEU A 271 -2.42 12.38 -11.72
N THR A 272 -3.01 13.55 -11.44
CA THR A 272 -3.21 14.62 -12.42
C THR A 272 -1.94 15.44 -12.53
N LYS A 273 -1.32 15.43 -13.73
CA LYS A 273 -0.12 16.16 -14.06
C LYS A 273 -0.39 17.66 -14.17
N ALA A 274 0.67 18.46 -14.20
CA ALA A 274 0.58 19.91 -14.36
C ALA A 274 -0.11 20.34 -15.66
N ASP A 275 -0.06 19.52 -16.70
CA ASP A 275 -0.75 19.74 -18.00
C ASP A 275 -2.23 19.28 -18.02
N GLY A 276 -2.74 18.77 -16.89
CA GLY A 276 -4.10 18.25 -16.74
C GLY A 276 -4.29 16.79 -17.20
N SER A 277 -3.29 16.17 -17.82
CA SER A 277 -3.34 14.75 -18.15
C SER A 277 -3.14 13.88 -16.89
N GLN A 278 -3.48 12.59 -16.97
CA GLN A 278 -3.22 11.66 -15.88
C GLN A 278 -2.06 10.71 -16.21
N VAL A 279 -1.30 10.35 -15.18
CA VAL A 279 -0.24 9.34 -15.27
C VAL A 279 -0.76 8.07 -15.93
N GLY A 280 -0.11 7.62 -17.03
CA GLY A 280 -0.46 6.39 -17.74
C GLY A 280 -1.76 6.46 -18.56
N SER A 281 -2.38 7.62 -18.75
CA SER A 281 -3.65 7.77 -19.47
C SER A 281 -3.62 7.21 -20.88
N GLU A 282 -2.53 7.37 -21.61
CA GLU A 282 -2.40 6.89 -23.01
C GLU A 282 -2.35 5.35 -23.05
N ALA A 283 -1.60 4.71 -22.17
CA ALA A 283 -1.57 3.25 -22.07
C ALA A 283 -2.95 2.69 -21.68
N MET A 284 -3.67 3.37 -20.76
CA MET A 284 -5.02 2.99 -20.36
C MET A 284 -6.01 3.11 -21.53
N LYS A 285 -5.97 4.19 -22.32
CA LYS A 285 -6.81 4.35 -23.52
C LYS A 285 -6.53 3.24 -24.53
N ALA A 286 -5.24 2.95 -24.79
CA ALA A 286 -4.84 1.88 -25.69
C ALA A 286 -5.31 0.50 -25.22
N ALA A 287 -5.23 0.21 -23.92
CA ALA A 287 -5.72 -1.04 -23.35
C ALA A 287 -7.25 -1.16 -23.44
N MET A 288 -8.00 -0.10 -23.11
CA MET A 288 -9.45 -0.07 -23.26
C MET A 288 -9.88 -0.30 -24.71
N ALA A 289 -9.19 0.31 -25.68
CA ALA A 289 -9.46 0.09 -27.09
C ALA A 289 -9.23 -1.39 -27.52
N ARG A 290 -8.18 -2.03 -26.99
CA ARG A 290 -7.92 -3.48 -27.24
C ARG A 290 -9.02 -4.36 -26.65
N VAL A 291 -9.45 -4.09 -25.41
CA VAL A 291 -10.55 -4.84 -24.78
C VAL A 291 -11.86 -4.66 -25.54
N ALA A 292 -12.20 -3.43 -25.95
CA ALA A 292 -13.41 -3.17 -26.72
C ALA A 292 -13.41 -3.90 -28.07
N ARG A 293 -12.27 -3.97 -28.77
CA ARG A 293 -12.14 -4.76 -30.02
C ARG A 293 -12.34 -6.24 -29.77
N ALA A 294 -11.68 -6.80 -28.74
CA ALA A 294 -11.82 -8.22 -28.41
C ALA A 294 -13.25 -8.60 -28.01
N GLN A 295 -13.97 -7.70 -27.31
CA GLN A 295 -15.39 -7.91 -26.99
C GLN A 295 -16.31 -7.83 -28.21
N ALA A 296 -15.99 -6.98 -29.17
CA ALA A 296 -16.75 -6.89 -30.43
C ALA A 296 -16.58 -8.14 -31.30
N GLU A 297 -15.44 -8.81 -31.20
CA GLU A 297 -15.13 -10.07 -31.94
C GLU A 297 -15.67 -11.32 -31.27
N GLN A 298 -16.02 -11.28 -29.97
CA GLN A 298 -16.58 -12.40 -29.23
C GLN A 298 -18.00 -12.05 -28.76
N PRO A 299 -19.05 -12.62 -29.38
CA PRO A 299 -20.41 -12.40 -28.88
C PRO A 299 -20.52 -12.90 -27.44
N ALA A 300 -21.20 -12.11 -26.60
CA ALA A 300 -21.45 -12.50 -25.21
C ALA A 300 -22.09 -13.89 -25.14
N PRO A 301 -21.73 -14.73 -24.15
CA PRO A 301 -22.35 -16.02 -23.95
C PRO A 301 -23.88 -15.87 -23.90
N ALA A 302 -24.60 -16.74 -24.61
CA ALA A 302 -26.07 -16.70 -24.65
C ALA A 302 -26.60 -16.81 -23.20
N GLY A 303 -27.37 -15.80 -22.76
CA GLY A 303 -27.97 -15.72 -21.44
C GLY A 303 -27.21 -14.87 -20.41
N SER A 304 -26.07 -14.25 -20.77
CA SER A 304 -25.44 -13.25 -19.90
C SER A 304 -26.17 -11.91 -19.97
N GLU A 305 -26.71 -11.45 -18.84
CA GLU A 305 -27.21 -10.08 -18.75
C GLU A 305 -26.05 -9.09 -18.95
N PRO A 306 -26.20 -8.06 -19.81
CA PRO A 306 -25.17 -7.04 -19.97
C PRO A 306 -24.93 -6.32 -18.63
N MET A 307 -23.70 -6.20 -18.24
CA MET A 307 -23.31 -5.47 -17.03
C MET A 307 -23.69 -4.00 -17.19
N THR A 308 -24.57 -3.51 -16.34
CA THR A 308 -24.90 -2.07 -16.32
C THR A 308 -23.69 -1.26 -15.85
N PRO A 309 -23.56 0.01 -16.26
CA PRO A 309 -22.49 0.89 -15.75
C PRO A 309 -22.46 0.99 -14.22
N GLU A 310 -23.59 0.85 -13.56
CA GLU A 310 -23.71 0.87 -12.10
C GLU A 310 -23.11 -0.38 -11.48
N ARG A 311 -23.45 -1.58 -11.98
CA ARG A 311 -22.83 -2.85 -11.55
C ARG A 311 -21.33 -2.90 -11.79
N ILE A 312 -20.86 -2.33 -12.90
CA ILE A 312 -19.42 -2.22 -13.18
C ILE A 312 -18.74 -1.32 -12.13
N ARG A 313 -19.34 -0.17 -11.78
CA ARG A 313 -18.79 0.72 -10.75
C ARG A 313 -18.78 0.07 -9.38
N GLU A 314 -19.85 -0.60 -9.00
CA GLU A 314 -19.95 -1.32 -7.73
C GLU A 314 -18.91 -2.46 -7.65
N GLN A 315 -18.79 -3.27 -8.68
CA GLN A 315 -17.79 -4.33 -8.72
C GLN A 315 -16.36 -3.77 -8.63
N ARG A 316 -16.05 -2.70 -9.34
CA ARG A 316 -14.75 -2.02 -9.22
C ARG A 316 -14.50 -1.53 -7.82
N ARG A 317 -15.50 -0.97 -7.14
CA ARG A 317 -15.39 -0.52 -5.74
C ARG A 317 -15.11 -1.68 -4.80
N LEU A 318 -15.79 -2.81 -4.97
CA LEU A 318 -15.59 -4.02 -4.14
C LEU A 318 -14.23 -4.68 -4.36
N MET A 319 -13.67 -4.58 -5.57
CA MET A 319 -12.37 -5.13 -5.96
C MET A 319 -11.22 -4.13 -5.79
N ALA A 320 -11.48 -2.99 -5.17
CA ALA A 320 -10.48 -1.96 -5.02
C ALA A 320 -9.63 -2.14 -3.76
N TYR A 321 -8.38 -1.76 -3.88
CA TYR A 321 -7.46 -1.55 -2.76
C TYR A 321 -7.84 -0.26 -2.02
N ARG A 322 -7.80 -0.29 -0.72
CA ARG A 322 -8.28 0.80 0.14
C ARG A 322 -7.17 1.30 1.04
N LEU A 323 -7.23 2.59 1.35
CA LEU A 323 -6.38 3.25 2.33
C LEU A 323 -7.26 3.86 3.41
N ALA A 324 -6.84 3.82 4.66
CA ALA A 324 -7.52 4.50 5.75
C ALA A 324 -6.53 5.15 6.72
N GLU A 325 -6.91 6.34 7.21
CA GLU A 325 -6.32 6.99 8.37
C GLU A 325 -7.35 7.00 9.50
N ALA A 326 -6.97 6.53 10.66
CA ALA A 326 -7.79 6.57 11.86
C ALA A 326 -7.02 7.12 13.05
N VAL A 327 -7.73 7.75 13.98
CA VAL A 327 -7.15 8.39 15.17
C VAL A 327 -7.85 7.88 16.43
N VAL A 328 -7.10 7.83 17.52
CA VAL A 328 -7.66 7.52 18.85
C VAL A 328 -8.54 8.67 19.29
N ALA A 329 -9.82 8.38 19.51
CA ALA A 329 -10.80 9.35 19.94
C ALA A 329 -10.44 9.97 21.29
N PRO A 330 -10.82 11.23 21.57
CA PRO A 330 -10.79 11.78 22.90
C PRO A 330 -11.55 10.87 23.88
N ARG A 331 -10.98 10.61 25.05
CA ARG A 331 -11.72 9.92 26.13
C ARG A 331 -12.65 10.94 26.78
N ASN A 332 -13.95 10.70 26.70
CA ASN A 332 -14.97 11.49 27.42
C ASN A 332 -14.81 11.32 28.92
#